data_fc0e4bcec3fbb26840db3ac1502547a6
#
_entry.id   fc0e4bcec3fbb26840db3ac1502547a6
#
_cell.length_a   1.000
_cell.length_b   1.000
_cell.length_c   1.000
_cell.angle_alpha   90.00
_cell.angle_beta   90.00
_cell.angle_gamma   90.00
#
_symmetry.space_group_name_H-M   'P 1'
#
loop_
_entity.id
_entity.type
_entity.pdbx_description
1 polymer ?
#
loop_
_entity_poly.entity_id
_entity_poly.type
_entity_poly.pdbx_seq_one_letter_code
_entity_poly.pdbx_strand_id
1 'polypeptide(L)'
;MNSIMEEMINAYNATTLDERKNAVKEVIQEVVLCGLSRARFFDKAAFYGGTALRIFYGLDRFSEDLDFSLKQPDKNFDLSAYFPMLQKEVAAFGLNLKIEEKEKTMESNIKSAFLKGNTLEHMLMFYANADFSTAVSKKELLKIKFEVDVNPPSGATFEHKYSLRPSPYAVALYDVPSLFAGKIHAVLSRGWKNRVKGRDLYDYGLTTPPIRNFPVDFTAILFCAVISRVGNSFVR
;
A
#
# COMPACT_ATOMS: atom_id res chain seq x y z
N MET A 1 -13.20 4.40 22.19
CA MET A 1 -12.61 3.81 20.95
C MET A 1 -13.29 2.47 20.70
N ASN A 2 -13.35 2.00 19.46
CA ASN A 2 -13.86 0.66 19.17
C ASN A 2 -12.89 -0.39 19.71
N SER A 3 -13.36 -1.42 20.43
CA SER A 3 -12.53 -2.45 21.07
C SER A 3 -11.58 -3.15 20.08
N ILE A 4 -12.01 -3.35 18.83
CA ILE A 4 -11.18 -3.96 17.77
C ILE A 4 -9.99 -3.05 17.43
N MET A 5 -10.19 -1.74 17.34
CA MET A 5 -9.11 -0.79 17.07
C MET A 5 -8.09 -0.75 18.22
N GLU A 6 -8.55 -0.91 19.47
CA GLU A 6 -7.66 -1.05 20.63
C GLU A 6 -6.84 -2.33 20.58
N GLU A 7 -7.46 -3.46 20.23
CA GLU A 7 -6.74 -4.71 20.06
C GLU A 7 -5.69 -4.61 18.93
N MET A 8 -6.05 -4.00 17.80
CA MET A 8 -5.14 -3.83 16.68
C MET A 8 -3.92 -3.02 17.07
N ILE A 9 -4.12 -1.87 17.73
CA ILE A 9 -3.00 -0.99 18.10
C ILE A 9 -2.11 -1.62 19.17
N ASN A 10 -2.71 -2.32 20.15
CA ASN A 10 -1.97 -2.97 21.22
C ASN A 10 -1.10 -4.14 20.74
N ALA A 11 -1.49 -4.80 19.64
CA ALA A 11 -0.72 -5.89 19.06
C ALA A 11 0.68 -5.45 18.55
N TYR A 12 0.88 -4.17 18.28
CA TYR A 12 2.18 -3.64 17.85
C TYR A 12 3.20 -3.53 18.98
N ASN A 13 2.78 -3.52 20.25
CA ASN A 13 3.66 -3.31 21.41
C ASN A 13 4.61 -2.10 21.24
N ALA A 14 4.13 -1.04 20.58
CA ALA A 14 4.93 0.12 20.22
C ALA A 14 5.36 0.91 21.47
N THR A 15 6.66 1.12 21.64
CA THR A 15 7.27 1.77 22.80
C THR A 15 7.72 3.20 22.48
N THR A 16 8.31 3.40 21.31
CA THR A 16 8.78 4.72 20.87
C THR A 16 7.68 5.51 20.16
N LEU A 17 7.85 6.82 20.05
CA LEU A 17 6.92 7.70 19.34
C LEU A 17 6.78 7.31 17.87
N ASP A 18 7.89 6.99 17.21
CA ASP A 18 7.87 6.62 15.78
C ASP A 18 7.19 5.27 15.55
N GLU A 19 7.42 4.29 16.43
CA GLU A 19 6.70 3.01 16.39
C GLU A 19 5.19 3.21 16.57
N ARG A 20 4.78 4.07 17.51
CA ARG A 20 3.37 4.39 17.74
C ARG A 20 2.73 5.08 16.54
N LYS A 21 3.42 6.06 15.92
CA LYS A 21 2.98 6.69 14.67
C LYS A 21 2.84 5.68 13.53
N ASN A 22 3.80 4.77 13.39
CA ASN A 22 3.76 3.72 12.38
C ASN A 22 2.62 2.73 12.62
N ALA A 23 2.39 2.31 13.87
CA ALA A 23 1.29 1.45 14.24
C ALA A 23 -0.07 2.09 13.91
N VAL A 24 -0.27 3.38 14.23
CA VAL A 24 -1.49 4.13 13.87
C VAL A 24 -1.68 4.15 12.36
N LYS A 25 -0.63 4.43 11.59
CA LYS A 25 -0.71 4.43 10.12
C LYS A 25 -1.10 3.05 9.58
N GLU A 26 -0.49 1.97 10.09
CA GLU A 26 -0.75 0.60 9.60
C GLU A 26 -2.19 0.15 9.94
N VAL A 27 -2.70 0.47 11.13
CA VAL A 27 -4.12 0.23 11.47
C VAL A 27 -5.05 0.99 10.53
N ILE A 28 -4.73 2.25 10.21
CA ILE A 28 -5.53 3.04 9.24
C ILE A 28 -5.43 2.43 7.83
N GLN A 29 -4.27 1.93 7.42
CA GLN A 29 -4.12 1.23 6.13
C GLN A 29 -5.04 0.01 6.05
N GLU A 30 -5.17 -0.77 7.11
CA GLU A 30 -6.11 -1.90 7.15
C GLU A 30 -7.57 -1.46 7.08
N VAL A 31 -7.95 -0.36 7.73
CA VAL A 31 -9.28 0.25 7.58
C VAL A 31 -9.54 0.67 6.13
N VAL A 32 -8.55 1.27 5.47
CA VAL A 32 -8.64 1.66 4.05
C VAL A 32 -8.83 0.44 3.16
N LEU A 33 -8.07 -0.64 3.37
CA LEU A 33 -8.22 -1.89 2.62
C LEU A 33 -9.62 -2.50 2.81
N CYS A 34 -10.14 -2.50 4.03
CA CYS A 34 -11.52 -2.92 4.32
C CYS A 34 -12.54 -2.07 3.56
N GLY A 35 -12.40 -0.76 3.57
CA GLY A 35 -13.28 0.17 2.84
C GLY A 35 -13.22 -0.03 1.32
N LEU A 36 -12.04 -0.23 0.76
CA LEU A 36 -11.84 -0.53 -0.66
C LEU A 36 -12.46 -1.88 -1.04
N SER A 37 -12.36 -2.90 -0.19
CA SER A 37 -13.00 -4.19 -0.39
C SER A 37 -14.53 -4.05 -0.45
N ARG A 38 -15.13 -3.32 0.48
CA ARG A 38 -16.57 -3.04 0.49
C ARG A 38 -17.05 -2.21 -0.70
N ALA A 39 -16.18 -1.35 -1.22
CA ALA A 39 -16.42 -0.61 -2.46
C ALA A 39 -16.24 -1.47 -3.73
N ARG A 40 -15.93 -2.77 -3.59
CA ARG A 40 -15.65 -3.67 -4.71
C ARG A 40 -14.46 -3.25 -5.59
N PHE A 41 -13.52 -2.52 -5.01
CA PHE A 41 -12.32 -2.06 -5.70
C PHE A 41 -11.48 -3.25 -6.20
N PHE A 42 -11.40 -4.32 -5.43
CA PHE A 42 -10.62 -5.51 -5.75
C PHE A 42 -11.21 -6.39 -6.85
N ASP A 43 -12.39 -6.07 -7.38
CA ASP A 43 -12.89 -6.67 -8.60
C ASP A 43 -12.02 -6.27 -9.81
N LYS A 44 -11.55 -5.01 -9.82
CA LYS A 44 -10.75 -4.41 -10.91
C LYS A 44 -9.26 -4.29 -10.60
N ALA A 45 -8.87 -4.18 -9.35
CA ALA A 45 -7.51 -3.92 -8.92
C ALA A 45 -6.95 -5.03 -8.03
N ALA A 46 -5.63 -5.08 -7.93
CA ALA A 46 -4.91 -5.94 -7.00
C ALA A 46 -3.91 -5.11 -6.19
N PHE A 47 -3.74 -5.47 -4.93
CA PHE A 47 -2.81 -4.86 -4.00
C PHE A 47 -1.42 -5.45 -4.16
N TYR A 48 -0.38 -4.61 -4.18
CA TYR A 48 1.00 -5.05 -4.29
C TYR A 48 1.95 -4.14 -3.51
N GLY A 49 3.25 -4.31 -3.68
CA GLY A 49 4.24 -3.44 -3.08
C GLY A 49 4.64 -3.80 -1.65
N GLY A 50 5.30 -2.86 -0.97
CA GLY A 50 5.86 -3.09 0.36
C GLY A 50 4.82 -3.32 1.45
N THR A 51 3.70 -2.61 1.37
CA THR A 51 2.63 -2.73 2.36
C THR A 51 1.84 -4.03 2.21
N ALA A 52 1.69 -4.53 0.96
CA ALA A 52 1.13 -5.86 0.74
C ALA A 52 2.02 -6.95 1.37
N LEU A 53 3.35 -6.85 1.18
CA LEU A 53 4.31 -7.75 1.84
C LEU A 53 4.23 -7.65 3.37
N ARG A 54 4.09 -6.43 3.91
CA ARG A 54 3.98 -6.20 5.34
C ARG A 54 2.74 -6.82 5.96
N ILE A 55 1.57 -6.51 5.43
CA ILE A 55 0.29 -6.91 6.02
C ILE A 55 -0.02 -8.39 5.78
N PHE A 56 0.31 -8.94 4.60
CA PHE A 56 -0.14 -10.27 4.19
C PHE A 56 0.95 -11.33 4.12
N TYR A 57 2.24 -10.94 4.17
CA TYR A 57 3.36 -11.87 4.02
C TYR A 57 4.43 -11.73 5.11
N GLY A 58 4.16 -10.92 6.15
CA GLY A 58 5.01 -10.87 7.35
C GLY A 58 6.32 -10.11 7.16
N LEU A 59 6.39 -9.14 6.22
CA LEU A 59 7.54 -8.22 6.16
C LEU A 59 7.65 -7.47 7.48
N ASP A 60 8.80 -7.53 8.14
CA ASP A 60 8.99 -7.00 9.49
C ASP A 60 9.18 -5.48 9.56
N ARG A 61 9.53 -4.82 8.45
CA ARG A 61 9.63 -3.36 8.39
C ARG A 61 8.31 -2.70 8.03
N PHE A 62 8.06 -1.51 8.60
CA PHE A 62 6.94 -0.65 8.25
C PHE A 62 6.98 -0.19 6.78
N SER A 63 5.80 -0.04 6.17
CA SER A 63 5.62 0.47 4.82
C SER A 63 4.51 1.52 4.77
N GLU A 64 4.74 2.64 4.08
CA GLU A 64 3.90 3.84 4.18
C GLU A 64 2.78 3.91 3.14
N ASP A 65 3.07 3.49 1.90
CA ASP A 65 2.20 3.70 0.75
C ASP A 65 1.34 2.45 0.48
N LEU A 66 0.12 2.65 0.01
CA LEU A 66 -0.73 1.59 -0.51
C LEU A 66 -0.63 1.60 -2.04
N ASP A 67 -0.01 0.58 -2.59
CA ASP A 67 0.22 0.44 -4.02
C ASP A 67 -0.75 -0.57 -4.63
N PHE A 68 -1.50 -0.14 -5.62
CA PHE A 68 -2.45 -0.98 -6.36
C PHE A 68 -2.15 -0.94 -7.86
N SER A 69 -2.53 -2.01 -8.54
CA SER A 69 -2.49 -2.09 -9.99
C SER A 69 -3.83 -2.61 -10.48
N LEU A 70 -4.32 -2.09 -11.59
CA LEU A 70 -5.46 -2.72 -12.23
C LEU A 70 -5.09 -4.13 -12.72
N LYS A 71 -6.07 -5.03 -12.76
CA LYS A 71 -5.89 -6.39 -13.30
C LYS A 71 -5.81 -6.38 -14.82
N GLN A 72 -6.43 -5.37 -15.45
CA GLN A 72 -6.41 -5.12 -16.88
C GLN A 72 -6.19 -3.63 -17.13
N PRO A 73 -5.47 -3.23 -18.20
CA PRO A 73 -5.28 -1.82 -18.53
C PRO A 73 -6.62 -1.09 -18.74
N ASP A 74 -6.81 0.02 -18.05
CA ASP A 74 -7.97 0.91 -18.22
C ASP A 74 -7.55 2.36 -17.99
N LYS A 75 -7.34 3.12 -19.05
CA LYS A 75 -6.97 4.55 -18.96
C LYS A 75 -8.10 5.42 -18.44
N ASN A 76 -9.35 4.96 -18.55
CA ASN A 76 -10.55 5.68 -18.12
C ASN A 76 -10.95 5.31 -16.68
N PHE A 77 -10.12 4.54 -15.99
CA PHE A 77 -10.39 4.16 -14.60
C PHE A 77 -10.58 5.40 -13.73
N ASP A 78 -11.75 5.47 -13.09
CA ASP A 78 -12.08 6.53 -12.16
C ASP A 78 -11.89 6.06 -10.72
N LEU A 79 -10.84 6.59 -10.08
CA LEU A 79 -10.52 6.31 -8.69
C LEU A 79 -11.52 6.95 -7.73
N SER A 80 -12.07 8.12 -8.10
CA SER A 80 -12.99 8.88 -7.26
C SER A 80 -14.31 8.18 -6.98
N ALA A 81 -14.72 7.26 -7.87
CA ALA A 81 -15.93 6.44 -7.69
C ALA A 81 -15.92 5.61 -6.40
N TYR A 82 -14.75 5.30 -5.84
CA TYR A 82 -14.60 4.53 -4.60
C TYR A 82 -14.57 5.38 -3.33
N PHE A 83 -14.39 6.69 -3.45
CA PHE A 83 -14.23 7.60 -2.29
C PHE A 83 -15.45 7.67 -1.37
N PRO A 84 -16.70 7.68 -1.84
CA PRO A 84 -17.85 7.76 -0.94
C PRO A 84 -17.92 6.57 0.02
N MET A 85 -17.71 5.35 -0.47
CA MET A 85 -17.72 4.15 0.38
C MET A 85 -16.51 4.13 1.32
N LEU A 86 -15.33 4.50 0.83
CA LEU A 86 -14.12 4.58 1.63
C LEU A 86 -14.27 5.62 2.75
N GLN A 87 -14.82 6.81 2.44
CA GLN A 87 -15.07 7.85 3.43
C GLN A 87 -16.06 7.39 4.51
N LYS A 88 -17.12 6.69 4.10
CA LYS A 88 -18.12 6.11 5.01
C LYS A 88 -17.47 5.09 5.97
N GLU A 89 -16.63 4.22 5.42
CA GLU A 89 -15.94 3.20 6.21
C GLU A 89 -14.97 3.79 7.22
N VAL A 90 -14.13 4.71 6.78
CA VAL A 90 -13.17 5.44 7.63
C VAL A 90 -13.89 6.15 8.79
N ALA A 91 -15.00 6.84 8.49
CA ALA A 91 -15.83 7.51 9.49
C ALA A 91 -16.50 6.54 10.45
N ALA A 92 -16.91 5.35 10.00
CA ALA A 92 -17.53 4.32 10.84
C ALA A 92 -16.58 3.78 11.92
N PHE A 93 -15.25 3.82 11.67
CA PHE A 93 -14.23 3.51 12.67
C PHE A 93 -13.84 4.73 13.53
N GLY A 94 -14.52 5.87 13.38
CA GLY A 94 -14.26 7.09 14.13
C GLY A 94 -13.04 7.89 13.67
N LEU A 95 -12.49 7.56 12.49
CA LEU A 95 -11.31 8.23 11.96
C LEU A 95 -11.71 9.51 11.20
N ASN A 96 -11.12 10.63 11.59
CA ASN A 96 -11.35 11.94 10.94
C ASN A 96 -10.31 12.16 9.84
N LEU A 97 -10.52 11.52 8.69
CA LEU A 97 -9.65 11.61 7.53
C LEU A 97 -10.41 12.17 6.32
N LYS A 98 -9.73 13.02 5.54
CA LYS A 98 -10.23 13.52 4.26
C LYS A 98 -9.52 12.83 3.11
N ILE A 99 -10.26 12.49 2.08
CA ILE A 99 -9.72 11.89 0.86
C ILE A 99 -9.54 13.00 -0.16
N GLU A 100 -8.35 13.11 -0.71
CA GLU A 100 -8.01 14.09 -1.75
C GLU A 100 -7.32 13.36 -2.91
N GLU A 101 -7.91 13.47 -4.10
CA GLU A 101 -7.25 13.03 -5.33
C GLU A 101 -6.12 13.98 -5.68
N LYS A 102 -5.00 13.40 -6.13
CA LYS A 102 -3.88 14.21 -6.66
C LYS A 102 -4.01 14.34 -8.16
N GLU A 103 -4.44 15.47 -8.62
CA GLU A 103 -4.34 15.81 -10.04
C GLU A 103 -2.88 15.87 -10.46
N LYS A 104 -2.55 15.19 -11.55
CA LYS A 104 -1.23 15.25 -12.17
C LYS A 104 -1.29 16.15 -13.38
N THR A 105 -0.35 17.08 -13.46
CA THR A 105 -0.20 18.05 -14.58
C THR A 105 0.29 17.41 -15.88
N MET A 106 0.80 16.17 -15.82
CA MET A 106 1.26 15.40 -16.97
C MET A 106 0.52 14.07 -17.05
N GLU A 107 0.27 13.57 -18.26
CA GLU A 107 -0.28 12.22 -18.45
C GLU A 107 0.58 11.19 -17.69
N SER A 108 -0.07 10.38 -16.87
CA SER A 108 0.57 9.37 -16.05
C SER A 108 -0.33 8.14 -15.93
N ASN A 109 0.27 6.98 -16.08
CA ASN A 109 -0.41 5.71 -15.83
C ASN A 109 -0.71 5.45 -14.34
N ILE A 110 -0.32 6.37 -13.46
CA ILE A 110 -0.57 6.25 -12.03
C ILE A 110 -1.64 7.27 -11.60
N LYS A 111 -2.76 6.79 -11.11
CA LYS A 111 -3.74 7.60 -10.37
C LYS A 111 -3.33 7.62 -8.89
N SER A 112 -3.43 8.76 -8.24
CA SER A 112 -2.98 8.88 -6.84
C SER A 112 -4.01 9.63 -6.02
N ALA A 113 -4.21 9.19 -4.77
CA ALA A 113 -4.97 9.94 -3.78
C ALA A 113 -4.29 9.85 -2.39
N PHE A 114 -4.73 10.72 -1.50
CA PHE A 114 -4.26 10.79 -0.13
C PHE A 114 -5.44 10.78 0.82
N LEU A 115 -5.32 9.99 1.90
CA LEU A 115 -6.11 10.22 3.10
C LEU A 115 -5.26 11.08 4.03
N LYS A 116 -5.82 12.18 4.48
CA LYS A 116 -5.14 13.16 5.33
C LYS A 116 -5.94 13.41 6.60
N GLY A 117 -5.26 13.45 7.73
CA GLY A 117 -5.80 13.78 9.03
C GLY A 117 -4.77 14.44 9.92
N ASN A 118 -5.15 14.84 11.11
CA ASN A 118 -4.23 15.40 12.10
C ASN A 118 -3.53 14.28 12.87
N THR A 119 -2.20 14.29 12.90
CA THR A 119 -1.41 13.24 13.59
C THR A 119 -1.70 13.20 15.08
N LEU A 120 -1.72 14.37 15.74
CA LEU A 120 -1.94 14.44 17.18
C LEU A 120 -3.33 13.91 17.57
N GLU A 121 -4.38 14.28 16.82
CA GLU A 121 -5.75 13.80 17.03
C GLU A 121 -5.81 12.27 17.00
N HIS A 122 -5.22 11.64 15.99
CA HIS A 122 -5.22 10.19 15.87
C HIS A 122 -4.34 9.52 16.93
N MET A 123 -3.19 10.11 17.28
CA MET A 123 -2.35 9.60 18.36
C MET A 123 -3.09 9.62 19.70
N LEU A 124 -3.82 10.70 20.03
CA LEU A 124 -4.62 10.79 21.26
C LEU A 124 -5.81 9.82 21.22
N MET A 125 -6.40 9.59 20.04
CA MET A 125 -7.48 8.62 19.89
C MET A 125 -7.01 7.19 20.20
N PHE A 126 -5.84 6.79 19.71
CA PHE A 126 -5.32 5.43 19.87
C PHE A 126 -4.58 5.20 21.20
N TYR A 127 -3.99 6.24 21.77
CA TYR A 127 -3.19 6.19 22.99
C TYR A 127 -3.67 7.23 24.00
N ALA A 128 -4.94 7.14 24.42
CA ALA A 128 -5.62 8.14 25.25
C ALA A 128 -4.91 8.51 26.55
N ASN A 129 -4.11 7.60 27.11
CA ASN A 129 -3.38 7.80 28.37
C ASN A 129 -1.97 8.37 28.19
N ALA A 130 -1.55 8.70 26.97
CA ALA A 130 -0.21 9.22 26.68
C ALA A 130 -0.27 10.72 26.32
N ASP A 131 0.65 11.49 26.89
CA ASP A 131 0.78 12.91 26.53
C ASP A 131 1.74 13.07 25.34
N PHE A 132 1.19 13.48 24.21
CA PHE A 132 1.93 13.76 22.98
C PHE A 132 2.03 15.27 22.68
N SER A 133 1.51 16.13 23.55
CA SER A 133 1.37 17.56 23.29
C SER A 133 2.69 18.28 23.01
N THR A 134 3.80 17.77 23.57
CA THR A 134 5.14 18.30 23.37
C THR A 134 5.91 17.62 22.25
N ALA A 135 5.58 16.36 21.94
CA ALA A 135 6.33 15.50 21.01
C ALA A 135 5.74 15.49 19.59
N VAL A 136 4.46 15.83 19.43
CA VAL A 136 3.76 15.85 18.14
C VAL A 136 3.25 17.26 17.86
N SER A 137 3.67 17.82 16.73
CA SER A 137 3.20 19.14 16.31
C SER A 137 1.69 19.13 16.04
N LYS A 138 0.97 20.15 16.53
CA LYS A 138 -0.47 20.36 16.23
C LYS A 138 -0.78 20.48 14.73
N LYS A 139 0.22 20.84 13.92
CA LYS A 139 0.10 20.98 12.46
C LYS A 139 0.59 19.74 11.71
N GLU A 140 1.10 18.71 12.40
CA GLU A 140 1.58 17.49 11.75
C GLU A 140 0.42 16.73 11.12
N LEU A 141 0.56 16.42 9.82
CA LEU A 141 -0.45 15.70 9.07
C LEU A 141 -0.09 14.21 8.96
N LEU A 142 -0.98 13.37 9.44
CA LEU A 142 -1.01 11.97 9.08
C LEU A 142 -1.46 11.87 7.62
N LYS A 143 -0.65 11.18 6.80
CA LYS A 143 -0.94 10.96 5.39
C LYS A 143 -0.82 9.49 5.06
N ILE A 144 -1.84 8.93 4.45
CA ILE A 144 -1.80 7.64 3.79
C ILE A 144 -1.94 7.90 2.29
N LYS A 145 -0.89 7.61 1.55
CA LYS A 145 -0.89 7.71 0.09
C LYS A 145 -1.34 6.39 -0.48
N PHE A 146 -2.21 6.44 -1.48
CA PHE A 146 -2.48 5.28 -2.31
C PHE A 146 -2.37 5.61 -3.80
N GLU A 147 -1.83 4.68 -4.55
CA GLU A 147 -1.54 4.80 -5.97
C GLU A 147 -2.12 3.60 -6.70
N VAL A 148 -2.68 3.86 -7.87
CA VAL A 148 -3.22 2.82 -8.75
C VAL A 148 -2.54 2.92 -10.10
N ASP A 149 -1.81 1.88 -10.49
CA ASP A 149 -1.29 1.75 -11.85
C ASP A 149 -2.43 1.29 -12.77
N VAL A 150 -2.79 2.16 -13.72
CA VAL A 150 -3.88 1.90 -14.67
C VAL A 150 -3.41 1.21 -15.96
N ASN A 151 -2.10 0.99 -16.10
CA ASN A 151 -1.49 0.27 -17.20
C ASN A 151 -0.51 -0.80 -16.69
N PRO A 152 -1.04 -1.86 -16.03
CA PRO A 152 -0.23 -2.88 -15.42
C PRO A 152 0.65 -3.61 -16.43
N PRO A 153 1.81 -4.15 -15.99
CA PRO A 153 2.61 -5.05 -16.80
C PRO A 153 1.81 -6.33 -17.10
N SER A 154 2.01 -6.88 -18.29
CA SER A 154 1.43 -8.18 -18.65
C SER A 154 2.08 -9.31 -17.84
N GLY A 155 1.34 -10.40 -17.63
CA GLY A 155 1.85 -11.63 -17.00
C GLY A 155 1.81 -11.65 -15.47
N ALA A 156 1.29 -10.62 -14.82
CA ALA A 156 1.05 -10.66 -13.39
C ALA A 156 -0.10 -11.64 -13.06
N THR A 157 0.10 -12.42 -12.01
CA THR A 157 -0.91 -13.34 -11.45
C THR A 157 -1.36 -12.89 -10.07
N PHE A 158 -2.57 -13.29 -9.70
CA PHE A 158 -3.26 -12.76 -8.53
C PHE A 158 -3.74 -13.88 -7.61
N GLU A 159 -3.75 -13.61 -6.33
CA GLU A 159 -4.38 -14.44 -5.32
C GLU A 159 -5.34 -13.62 -4.46
N HIS A 160 -6.19 -14.30 -3.67
CA HIS A 160 -7.08 -13.66 -2.72
C HIS A 160 -6.68 -14.05 -1.31
N LYS A 161 -6.55 -13.04 -0.45
CA LYS A 161 -6.36 -13.23 0.99
C LYS A 161 -7.47 -12.55 1.77
N TYR A 162 -7.69 -13.02 2.97
CA TYR A 162 -8.72 -12.51 3.86
C TYR A 162 -8.06 -11.96 5.12
N SER A 163 -8.55 -10.81 5.57
CA SER A 163 -8.25 -10.28 6.91
C SER A 163 -9.54 -10.30 7.73
N LEU A 164 -9.40 -10.57 9.03
CA LEU A 164 -10.52 -10.53 9.98
C LEU A 164 -10.63 -9.17 10.69
N ARG A 165 -9.60 -8.34 10.58
CA ARG A 165 -9.52 -7.02 11.24
C ARG A 165 -9.33 -5.91 10.21
N PRO A 166 -9.93 -4.73 10.46
CA PRO A 166 -10.81 -4.34 11.57
C PRO A 166 -12.20 -4.99 11.52
N SER A 167 -12.57 -5.59 10.42
CA SER A 167 -13.80 -6.35 10.14
C SER A 167 -13.49 -7.30 8.98
N PRO A 168 -14.11 -8.48 8.84
CA PRO A 168 -13.81 -9.42 7.76
C PRO A 168 -13.88 -8.78 6.38
N TYR A 169 -12.82 -8.90 5.59
CA TYR A 169 -12.75 -8.44 4.21
C TYR A 169 -11.80 -9.29 3.36
N ALA A 170 -12.00 -9.26 2.04
CA ALA A 170 -11.16 -9.93 1.07
C ALA A 170 -10.34 -8.92 0.28
N VAL A 171 -9.10 -9.27 -0.05
CA VAL A 171 -8.20 -8.46 -0.89
C VAL A 171 -7.69 -9.33 -2.02
N ALA A 172 -7.76 -8.83 -3.25
CA ALA A 172 -7.00 -9.39 -4.35
C ALA A 172 -5.57 -8.83 -4.30
N LEU A 173 -4.57 -9.70 -4.29
CA LEU A 173 -3.17 -9.35 -4.25
C LEU A 173 -2.43 -9.89 -5.47
N TYR A 174 -1.28 -9.31 -5.78
CA TYR A 174 -0.29 -10.01 -6.54
C TYR A 174 0.17 -11.23 -5.74
N ASP A 175 0.29 -12.36 -6.40
CA ASP A 175 0.90 -13.55 -5.78
C ASP A 175 2.39 -13.32 -5.50
N VAL A 176 2.99 -14.18 -4.70
CA VAL A 176 4.39 -14.06 -4.27
C VAL A 176 5.36 -13.95 -5.44
N PRO A 177 5.23 -14.76 -6.52
CA PRO A 177 6.08 -14.62 -7.71
C PRO A 177 5.98 -13.24 -8.38
N SER A 178 4.77 -12.73 -8.55
CA SER A 178 4.55 -11.41 -9.16
C SER A 178 5.05 -10.26 -8.28
N LEU A 179 4.88 -10.36 -6.95
CA LEU A 179 5.46 -9.41 -6.00
C LEU A 179 6.98 -9.39 -6.08
N PHE A 180 7.61 -10.56 -6.16
CA PHE A 180 9.05 -10.69 -6.29
C PHE A 180 9.57 -10.13 -7.60
N ALA A 181 8.92 -10.44 -8.73
CA ALA A 181 9.26 -9.87 -10.04
C ALA A 181 9.20 -8.33 -10.00
N GLY A 182 8.17 -7.75 -9.37
CA GLY A 182 8.05 -6.31 -9.17
C GLY A 182 9.19 -5.72 -8.34
N LYS A 183 9.70 -6.43 -7.34
CA LYS A 183 10.87 -6.00 -6.54
C LYS A 183 12.16 -6.05 -7.34
N ILE A 184 12.40 -7.12 -8.09
CA ILE A 184 13.55 -7.20 -8.99
C ILE A 184 13.52 -6.06 -10.01
N HIS A 185 12.35 -5.84 -10.63
CA HIS A 185 12.20 -4.73 -11.58
C HIS A 185 12.52 -3.39 -10.93
N ALA A 186 12.04 -3.13 -9.70
CA ALA A 186 12.32 -1.91 -8.97
C ALA A 186 13.83 -1.74 -8.69
N VAL A 187 14.53 -2.82 -8.32
CA VAL A 187 15.99 -2.82 -8.10
C VAL A 187 16.73 -2.52 -9.40
N LEU A 188 16.35 -3.13 -10.50
CA LEU A 188 17.07 -2.98 -11.78
C LEU A 188 16.77 -1.64 -12.49
N SER A 189 15.52 -1.16 -12.40
CA SER A 189 15.04 -0.02 -13.20
C SER A 189 15.15 1.33 -12.51
N ARG A 190 15.37 1.38 -11.20
CA ARG A 190 15.57 2.64 -10.49
C ARG A 190 16.95 3.21 -10.79
N GLY A 191 16.96 4.48 -11.24
CA GLY A 191 18.23 5.20 -11.44
C GLY A 191 18.96 5.40 -10.11
N TRP A 192 19.92 4.55 -9.82
CA TRP A 192 20.74 4.56 -8.60
C TRP A 192 21.58 5.83 -8.43
N LYS A 193 21.66 6.68 -9.46
CA LYS A 193 22.52 7.89 -9.47
C LYS A 193 22.17 8.90 -8.39
N ASN A 194 20.88 9.03 -7.99
CA ASN A 194 20.44 10.08 -7.08
C ASN A 194 19.84 9.59 -5.75
N ARG A 195 19.43 8.33 -5.63
CA ARG A 195 18.82 7.81 -4.40
C ARG A 195 18.84 6.28 -4.35
N VAL A 196 19.75 5.73 -3.59
CA VAL A 196 19.72 4.29 -3.25
C VAL A 196 18.66 4.08 -2.18
N LYS A 197 17.63 3.29 -2.49
CA LYS A 197 16.64 2.86 -1.49
C LYS A 197 17.01 1.46 -1.01
N GLY A 198 17.80 1.36 0.04
CA GLY A 198 18.21 0.09 0.67
C GLY A 198 17.03 -0.84 1.00
N ARG A 199 15.83 -0.27 1.22
CA ARG A 199 14.61 -1.03 1.45
C ARG A 199 14.21 -1.97 0.30
N ASP A 200 14.53 -1.64 -0.94
CA ASP A 200 14.19 -2.51 -2.07
C ASP A 200 15.08 -3.76 -2.09
N LEU A 201 16.37 -3.61 -1.70
CA LEU A 201 17.28 -4.75 -1.51
C LEU A 201 16.91 -5.59 -0.29
N TYR A 202 16.48 -4.94 0.80
CA TYR A 202 16.01 -5.62 2.00
C TYR A 202 14.76 -6.46 1.70
N ASP A 203 13.77 -5.89 1.03
CA ASP A 203 12.56 -6.59 0.62
C ASP A 203 12.88 -7.77 -0.32
N TYR A 204 13.85 -7.56 -1.23
CA TYR A 204 14.32 -8.63 -2.10
C TYR A 204 14.90 -9.80 -1.31
N GLY A 205 15.76 -9.54 -0.32
CA GLY A 205 16.35 -10.58 0.52
C GLY A 205 15.33 -11.41 1.31
N LEU A 206 14.22 -10.79 1.73
CA LEU A 206 13.15 -11.47 2.48
C LEU A 206 12.14 -12.19 1.58
N THR A 207 11.94 -11.70 0.36
CA THR A 207 11.03 -12.33 -0.60
C THR A 207 11.69 -13.44 -1.40
N THR A 208 13.01 -13.66 -1.24
CA THR A 208 13.69 -14.83 -1.80
C THR A 208 13.33 -16.08 -1.01
N PRO A 209 12.36 -16.88 -1.43
CA PRO A 209 12.26 -18.24 -0.93
C PRO A 209 13.50 -18.99 -1.39
N PRO A 210 13.86 -20.10 -0.75
CA PRO A 210 14.92 -20.96 -1.26
C PRO A 210 14.57 -21.32 -2.70
N ILE A 211 15.42 -20.93 -3.62
CA ILE A 211 15.29 -20.92 -5.10
C ILE A 211 14.78 -22.26 -5.70
N ARG A 212 14.65 -23.30 -4.88
CA ARG A 212 14.36 -24.67 -5.34
C ARG A 212 12.91 -24.96 -5.72
N ASN A 213 11.92 -24.09 -5.43
CA ASN A 213 10.50 -24.42 -5.58
C ASN A 213 9.64 -23.37 -6.30
N PHE A 214 10.22 -22.54 -7.17
CA PHE A 214 9.39 -21.62 -7.97
C PHE A 214 8.96 -22.23 -9.30
N PRO A 215 7.66 -22.48 -9.51
CA PRO A 215 7.14 -22.99 -10.79
C PRO A 215 6.90 -21.88 -11.81
N VAL A 216 7.46 -20.68 -11.66
CA VAL A 216 7.13 -19.55 -12.52
C VAL A 216 8.32 -19.17 -13.37
N ASP A 217 8.07 -18.98 -14.65
CA ASP A 217 9.02 -18.43 -15.60
C ASP A 217 9.29 -16.94 -15.29
N PHE A 218 10.15 -16.73 -14.29
CA PHE A 218 10.63 -15.42 -13.88
C PHE A 218 11.23 -14.63 -15.03
N THR A 219 11.77 -15.34 -16.03
CA THR A 219 12.38 -14.76 -17.21
C THR A 219 11.33 -14.04 -18.04
N ALA A 220 10.13 -14.61 -18.16
CA ALA A 220 9.03 -14.00 -18.92
C ALA A 220 8.51 -12.72 -18.24
N ILE A 221 8.32 -12.74 -16.92
CA ILE A 221 7.82 -11.56 -16.16
C ILE A 221 8.87 -10.45 -16.14
N LEU A 222 10.15 -10.79 -15.89
CA LEU A 222 11.26 -9.83 -15.97
C LEU A 222 11.44 -9.30 -17.38
N PHE A 223 11.38 -10.16 -18.40
CA PHE A 223 11.56 -9.82 -19.79
C PHE A 223 10.44 -8.90 -20.29
N CYS A 224 9.17 -9.20 -19.98
CA CYS A 224 8.05 -8.32 -20.32
C CYS A 224 8.10 -6.98 -19.59
N ALA A 225 8.47 -6.95 -18.30
CA ALA A 225 8.59 -5.71 -17.53
C ALA A 225 9.78 -4.84 -17.97
N VAL A 226 10.87 -5.44 -18.44
CA VAL A 226 12.05 -4.72 -18.93
C VAL A 226 11.84 -4.25 -20.36
N ILE A 227 11.30 -5.08 -21.27
CA ILE A 227 11.10 -4.72 -22.68
C ILE A 227 10.02 -3.66 -22.84
N SER A 228 8.94 -3.70 -22.10
CA SER A 228 7.88 -2.66 -22.19
C SER A 228 8.37 -1.25 -21.82
N ARG A 229 9.49 -1.12 -21.11
CA ARG A 229 10.12 0.18 -20.79
C ARG A 229 11.31 0.54 -21.69
N VAL A 230 12.09 -0.42 -22.12
CA VAL A 230 13.21 -0.18 -23.04
C VAL A 230 12.68 0.16 -24.45
N GLY A 231 11.57 -0.47 -24.88
CA GLY A 231 10.92 -0.15 -26.15
C GLY A 231 10.41 1.29 -26.26
N ASN A 232 10.00 1.92 -25.14
CA ASN A 232 9.54 3.32 -25.14
C ASN A 232 10.68 4.36 -25.02
N SER A 233 11.92 3.96 -24.78
CA SER A 233 13.07 4.89 -24.70
C SER A 233 13.93 4.90 -25.99
N PHE A 234 13.65 4.05 -26.96
CA PHE A 234 14.34 4.04 -28.26
C PHE A 234 13.54 4.70 -29.41
N VAL A 235 12.36 5.24 -29.10
CA VAL A 235 11.57 6.05 -30.05
C VAL A 235 11.51 7.49 -29.53
N ARG A 236 12.65 8.13 -29.53
CA ARG A 236 12.82 9.61 -29.49
C ARG A 236 14.07 9.97 -30.26
#